data_9d7f292a0bfeec9255f23ab96d1dca5d
#
_entry.id   9d7f292a0bfeec9255f23ab96d1dca5d
#
_cell.length_a   1.000
_cell.length_b   1.000
_cell.length_c   1.000
_cell.angle_alpha   90.00
_cell.angle_beta   90.00
_cell.angle_gamma   90.00
#
_symmetry.space_group_name_H-M   'P 1'
#
loop_
_entity.id
_entity.type
_entity.pdbx_description
1 polymer ?
#
loop_
_entity_poly.entity_id
_entity_poly.type
_entity_poly.pdbx_seq_one_letter_code
_entity_poly.pdbx_strand_id
1 'polypeptide(L)'
;MRRTCLITGASGKLGTALCESLRDDYDCVAVYRSRVPDYPSNLVKFLADGPAPGEDSKVPLAYCVQADLTAQAERRRVIEVALARFGQIDAVVNCAADSRFHGKLLELSFGDDDVVSQLFVNCVMPLEFVSEIFQASWKNDRDGNEERNRCVVNLSSVSGLYLYPNRGQAFYAASKAALNHLTRYLAEELKPYAVRANALCPSRFPDSVPTGRVVSEIRGLLDGSRTGQVVEILGRTTERKKAR
;
A
#
# COMPACT_ATOMS: atom_id res chain seq x y z
N MET A 1 -23.46 1.38 2.39
CA MET A 1 -22.40 1.13 3.41
C MET A 1 -21.10 1.64 2.84
N ARG A 2 -20.27 2.37 3.60
CA ARG A 2 -18.97 2.89 3.13
C ARG A 2 -18.04 1.70 2.81
N ARG A 3 -17.12 1.89 1.88
CA ARG A 3 -16.08 0.90 1.60
C ARG A 3 -14.97 1.00 2.64
N THR A 4 -14.37 -0.13 3.02
CA THR A 4 -13.25 -0.16 3.97
C THR A 4 -11.93 -0.26 3.23
N CYS A 5 -11.02 0.70 3.46
CA CYS A 5 -9.68 0.73 2.86
C CYS A 5 -8.60 0.53 3.92
N LEU A 6 -7.83 -0.53 3.78
CA LEU A 6 -6.68 -0.82 4.61
C LEU A 6 -5.42 -0.22 3.96
N ILE A 7 -4.70 0.64 4.71
CA ILE A 7 -3.55 1.40 4.20
C ILE A 7 -2.34 1.07 5.05
N THR A 8 -1.33 0.39 4.47
CA THR A 8 -0.06 0.14 5.15
C THR A 8 0.88 1.33 5.02
N GLY A 9 1.76 1.55 6.00
CA GLY A 9 2.65 2.71 6.01
C GLY A 9 1.91 4.05 6.17
N ALA A 10 0.81 4.05 6.91
CA ALA A 10 -0.11 5.18 7.06
C ALA A 10 0.51 6.42 7.71
N SER A 11 1.61 6.28 8.47
CA SER A 11 2.37 7.40 9.05
C SER A 11 3.33 8.10 8.08
N GLY A 12 3.48 7.56 6.87
CA GLY A 12 4.28 8.18 5.81
C GLY A 12 3.51 9.31 5.09
N LYS A 13 4.23 10.18 4.37
CA LYS A 13 3.63 11.31 3.62
C LYS A 13 2.47 10.88 2.71
N LEU A 14 2.62 9.77 2.00
CA LEU A 14 1.57 9.29 1.10
C LEU A 14 0.42 8.67 1.87
N GLY A 15 0.71 7.81 2.87
CA GLY A 15 -0.33 7.15 3.67
C GLY A 15 -1.22 8.17 4.39
N THR A 16 -0.62 9.19 5.00
CA THR A 16 -1.35 10.30 5.64
C THR A 16 -2.25 11.03 4.63
N ALA A 17 -1.67 11.45 3.48
CA ALA A 17 -2.43 12.17 2.45
C ALA A 17 -3.55 11.30 1.84
N LEU A 18 -3.34 9.99 1.76
CA LEU A 18 -4.35 9.07 1.26
C LEU A 18 -5.52 8.91 2.24
N CYS A 19 -5.25 8.71 3.54
CA CYS A 19 -6.30 8.66 4.57
C CYS A 19 -7.15 9.92 4.54
N GLU A 20 -6.54 11.10 4.42
CA GLU A 20 -7.26 12.37 4.31
C GLU A 20 -8.11 12.47 3.05
N SER A 21 -7.57 12.02 1.92
CA SER A 21 -8.29 12.06 0.64
C SER A 21 -9.46 11.09 0.60
N LEU A 22 -9.38 9.95 1.27
CA LEU A 22 -10.39 8.89 1.27
C LEU A 22 -11.47 9.06 2.35
N ARG A 23 -11.29 9.97 3.31
CA ARG A 23 -12.11 10.11 4.53
C ARG A 23 -13.61 10.23 4.30
N ASP A 24 -14.03 10.82 3.18
CA ASP A 24 -15.45 11.05 2.90
C ASP A 24 -16.13 9.81 2.27
N ASP A 25 -15.36 8.96 1.59
CA ASP A 25 -15.87 7.82 0.81
C ASP A 25 -15.54 6.46 1.44
N TYR A 26 -14.47 6.39 2.26
CA TYR A 26 -13.96 5.16 2.85
C TYR A 26 -13.82 5.24 4.36
N ASP A 27 -14.02 4.11 5.01
CA ASP A 27 -13.54 3.87 6.36
C ASP A 27 -12.08 3.41 6.26
N CYS A 28 -11.15 4.22 6.79
CA CYS A 28 -9.72 3.97 6.64
C CYS A 28 -9.17 3.19 7.84
N VAL A 29 -8.58 2.01 7.58
CA VAL A 29 -7.74 1.28 8.53
C VAL A 29 -6.29 1.65 8.27
N ALA A 30 -5.73 2.51 9.13
CA ALA A 30 -4.42 3.13 8.98
C ALA A 30 -3.36 2.34 9.74
N VAL A 31 -2.63 1.44 9.04
CA VAL A 31 -1.61 0.59 9.67
C VAL A 31 -0.25 1.29 9.70
N TYR A 32 0.33 1.38 10.90
CA TYR A 32 1.64 2.00 11.12
C TYR A 32 2.53 1.10 12.00
N ARG A 33 3.86 1.24 11.91
CA ARG A 33 4.79 0.42 12.68
C ARG A 33 5.20 1.10 14.00
N SER A 34 5.79 2.27 13.94
CA SER A 34 6.40 2.91 15.11
C SER A 34 5.86 4.31 15.44
N ARG A 35 5.54 5.10 14.43
CA ARG A 35 5.05 6.47 14.61
C ARG A 35 3.57 6.53 14.29
N VAL A 36 2.77 6.98 15.25
CA VAL A 36 1.33 7.23 15.06
C VAL A 36 1.16 8.23 13.90
N PRO A 37 0.24 7.97 12.95
CA PRO A 37 -0.09 8.93 11.91
C PRO A 37 -0.53 10.27 12.50
N ASP A 38 -0.15 11.36 11.85
CA ASP A 38 -0.57 12.71 12.20
C ASP A 38 -1.32 13.32 11.02
N TYR A 39 -2.56 13.76 11.27
CA TYR A 39 -3.45 14.29 10.26
C TYR A 39 -3.64 15.78 10.49
N PRO A 40 -3.30 16.65 9.51
CA PRO A 40 -3.43 18.10 9.62
C PRO A 40 -4.88 18.61 9.56
N SER A 41 -5.81 17.77 9.12
CA SER A 41 -7.21 18.12 8.97
C SER A 41 -8.09 17.63 10.15
N ASN A 42 -9.39 17.86 10.05
CA ASN A 42 -10.40 17.38 11.00
C ASN A 42 -10.62 15.86 10.98
N LEU A 43 -9.69 15.09 10.39
CA LEU A 43 -9.74 13.64 10.44
C LEU A 43 -9.39 13.16 11.85
N VAL A 44 -10.37 12.64 12.55
CA VAL A 44 -10.18 12.10 13.90
C VAL A 44 -9.48 10.75 13.80
N LYS A 45 -8.35 10.63 14.49
CA LYS A 45 -7.66 9.34 14.62
C LYS A 45 -8.20 8.58 15.83
N PHE A 46 -8.51 7.33 15.60
CA PHE A 46 -8.86 6.39 16.63
C PHE A 46 -7.78 5.31 16.73
N LEU A 47 -7.23 5.09 17.92
CA LEU A 47 -6.24 4.03 18.14
C LEU A 47 -6.98 2.73 18.46
N ALA A 48 -6.62 1.65 17.78
CA ALA A 48 -7.29 0.35 17.94
C ALA A 48 -7.25 -0.18 19.39
N ASP A 49 -6.20 0.18 20.13
CA ASP A 49 -6.04 -0.21 21.54
C ASP A 49 -6.57 0.85 22.51
N GLY A 50 -7.22 1.91 21.99
CA GLY A 50 -7.79 3.00 22.77
C GLY A 50 -9.28 2.81 23.09
N PRO A 51 -9.88 3.70 23.89
CA PRO A 51 -11.32 3.65 24.15
C PRO A 51 -12.13 3.80 22.86
N ALA A 52 -13.25 3.07 22.78
CA ALA A 52 -14.14 3.15 21.62
C ALA A 52 -14.63 4.59 21.38
N PRO A 53 -14.69 5.07 20.12
CA PRO A 53 -15.30 6.35 19.83
C PRO A 53 -16.78 6.30 20.23
N GLY A 54 -17.31 7.37 20.80
CA GLY A 54 -18.72 7.47 21.10
C GLY A 54 -19.59 7.25 19.84
N GLU A 55 -20.75 6.65 20.00
CA GLU A 55 -21.67 6.28 18.89
C GLU A 55 -22.10 7.48 18.02
N ASP A 56 -21.99 8.70 18.51
CA ASP A 56 -22.40 9.94 17.84
C ASP A 56 -21.32 10.59 16.95
N SER A 57 -20.16 9.98 16.78
CA SER A 57 -19.09 10.55 15.96
C SER A 57 -19.40 10.42 14.46
N LYS A 58 -20.13 11.41 13.91
CA LYS A 58 -20.30 11.60 12.45
C LYS A 58 -19.04 12.09 11.74
N VAL A 59 -17.93 12.22 12.46
CA VAL A 59 -16.66 12.73 11.93
C VAL A 59 -15.93 11.60 11.22
N PRO A 60 -15.37 11.83 10.01
CA PRO A 60 -14.55 10.84 9.32
C PRO A 60 -13.41 10.36 10.21
N LEU A 61 -13.25 9.04 10.35
CA LEU A 61 -12.28 8.41 11.24
C LEU A 61 -11.19 7.71 10.46
N ALA A 62 -9.93 7.87 10.89
CA ALA A 62 -8.85 6.96 10.56
C ALA A 62 -8.65 6.01 11.75
N TYR A 63 -8.98 4.74 11.55
CA TYR A 63 -8.77 3.70 12.56
C TYR A 63 -7.32 3.22 12.50
N CYS A 64 -6.51 3.70 13.46
CA CYS A 64 -5.07 3.52 13.47
C CYS A 64 -4.70 2.23 14.21
N VAL A 65 -4.02 1.31 13.53
CA VAL A 65 -3.56 0.03 14.06
C VAL A 65 -2.03 -0.01 14.04
N GLN A 66 -1.42 -0.14 15.21
CA GLN A 66 0.03 -0.37 15.29
C GLN A 66 0.33 -1.83 15.00
N ALA A 67 1.22 -2.10 14.02
CA ALA A 67 1.64 -3.46 13.69
C ALA A 67 2.99 -3.47 12.96
N ASP A 68 3.84 -4.43 13.27
CA ASP A 68 4.97 -4.80 12.42
C ASP A 68 4.51 -5.89 11.45
N LEU A 69 4.20 -5.50 10.23
CA LEU A 69 3.68 -6.41 9.20
C LEU A 69 4.70 -7.44 8.70
N THR A 70 5.96 -7.40 9.16
CA THR A 70 6.92 -8.48 8.91
C THR A 70 6.55 -9.74 9.68
N ALA A 71 5.86 -9.61 10.81
CA ALA A 71 5.37 -10.71 11.62
C ALA A 71 3.98 -11.17 11.16
N GLN A 72 3.83 -12.46 10.87
CA GLN A 72 2.56 -13.04 10.44
C GLN A 72 1.43 -12.84 11.45
N ALA A 73 1.73 -13.02 12.75
CA ALA A 73 0.74 -12.83 13.82
C ALA A 73 0.17 -11.40 13.82
N GLU A 74 1.02 -10.40 13.57
CA GLU A 74 0.61 -9.00 13.49
C GLU A 74 -0.26 -8.72 12.25
N ARG A 75 0.07 -9.32 11.09
CA ARG A 75 -0.78 -9.20 9.89
C ARG A 75 -2.18 -9.78 10.13
N ARG A 76 -2.27 -10.96 10.74
CA ARG A 76 -3.55 -11.58 11.09
C ARG A 76 -4.34 -10.73 12.07
N ARG A 77 -3.69 -10.22 13.12
CA ARG A 77 -4.31 -9.31 14.09
C ARG A 77 -4.90 -8.06 13.42
N VAL A 78 -4.19 -7.45 12.49
CA VAL A 78 -4.70 -6.29 11.72
C VAL A 78 -5.95 -6.65 10.93
N ILE A 79 -5.97 -7.82 10.28
CA ILE A 79 -7.12 -8.31 9.51
C ILE A 79 -8.32 -8.55 10.43
N GLU A 80 -8.11 -9.26 11.54
CA GLU A 80 -9.15 -9.54 12.54
C GLU A 80 -9.75 -8.26 13.11
N VAL A 81 -8.92 -7.29 13.48
CA VAL A 81 -9.34 -5.99 13.99
C VAL A 81 -10.16 -5.22 12.95
N ALA A 82 -9.72 -5.21 11.68
CA ALA A 82 -10.43 -4.55 10.59
C ALA A 82 -11.81 -5.20 10.34
N LEU A 83 -11.85 -6.53 10.27
CA LEU A 83 -13.09 -7.27 10.07
C LEU A 83 -14.05 -7.15 11.26
N ALA A 84 -13.55 -7.22 12.50
CA ALA A 84 -14.37 -7.04 13.69
C ALA A 84 -14.99 -5.63 13.76
N ARG A 85 -14.28 -4.59 13.30
CA ARG A 85 -14.73 -3.20 13.36
C ARG A 85 -15.67 -2.82 12.22
N PHE A 86 -15.38 -3.28 10.99
CA PHE A 86 -16.05 -2.83 9.78
C PHE A 86 -16.81 -3.93 9.03
N GLY A 87 -16.65 -5.19 9.45
CA GLY A 87 -17.28 -6.35 8.83
C GLY A 87 -16.66 -6.77 7.50
N GLN A 88 -15.77 -5.95 6.93
CA GLN A 88 -15.25 -6.15 5.57
C GLN A 88 -13.94 -5.39 5.33
N ILE A 89 -13.21 -5.81 4.30
CA ILE A 89 -12.07 -5.11 3.71
C ILE A 89 -12.31 -5.04 2.20
N ASP A 90 -12.47 -3.84 1.64
CA ASP A 90 -12.81 -3.67 0.22
C ASP A 90 -11.63 -3.20 -0.61
N ALA A 91 -10.67 -2.54 0.01
CA ALA A 91 -9.48 -2.05 -0.65
C ALA A 91 -8.24 -2.25 0.23
N VAL A 92 -7.12 -2.54 -0.41
CA VAL A 92 -5.80 -2.60 0.23
C VAL A 92 -4.83 -1.73 -0.54
N VAL A 93 -4.21 -0.76 0.15
CA VAL A 93 -3.14 0.06 -0.43
C VAL A 93 -1.84 -0.20 0.32
N ASN A 94 -0.94 -0.93 -0.31
CA ASN A 94 0.37 -1.27 0.23
C ASN A 94 1.35 -0.12 0.00
N CYS A 95 1.41 0.84 0.96
CA CYS A 95 2.33 1.97 0.94
C CYS A 95 3.56 1.78 1.84
N ALA A 96 3.58 0.77 2.71
CA ALA A 96 4.75 0.45 3.51
C ALA A 96 5.93 0.08 2.60
N ALA A 97 7.09 0.66 2.86
CA ALA A 97 8.30 0.39 2.11
C ALA A 97 9.55 0.59 2.98
N ASP A 98 10.58 -0.19 2.68
CA ASP A 98 11.93 0.01 3.20
C ASP A 98 12.84 0.50 2.07
N SER A 99 13.52 1.60 2.30
CA SER A 99 14.48 2.20 1.37
C SER A 99 15.79 2.61 2.08
N ARG A 100 16.03 2.05 3.26
CA ARG A 100 17.18 2.43 4.10
C ARG A 100 18.49 1.92 3.55
N PHE A 101 18.49 0.74 2.96
CA PHE A 101 19.71 0.17 2.39
C PHE A 101 20.11 0.86 1.10
N HIS A 102 21.33 1.39 1.07
CA HIS A 102 21.97 1.99 -0.08
C HIS A 102 23.41 1.47 -0.16
N GLY A 103 23.77 0.83 -1.25
CA GLY A 103 25.12 0.30 -1.48
C GLY A 103 25.32 -0.14 -2.91
N LYS A 104 26.59 -0.24 -3.33
CA LYS A 104 26.93 -0.80 -4.62
C LYS A 104 26.95 -2.32 -4.54
N LEU A 105 26.50 -3.00 -5.58
CA LEU A 105 26.47 -4.47 -5.63
C LEU A 105 27.84 -5.11 -5.38
N LEU A 106 28.91 -4.46 -5.84
CA LEU A 106 30.28 -4.96 -5.68
C LEU A 106 30.89 -4.74 -4.29
N GLU A 107 30.23 -3.96 -3.44
CA GLU A 107 30.68 -3.61 -2.09
C GLU A 107 29.85 -4.30 -0.99
N LEU A 108 28.90 -5.16 -1.38
CA LEU A 108 28.02 -5.87 -0.45
C LEU A 108 28.75 -7.02 0.24
N SER A 109 28.59 -7.13 1.55
CA SER A 109 28.86 -8.38 2.27
C SER A 109 27.59 -9.25 2.19
N PHE A 110 27.76 -10.51 1.75
CA PHE A 110 26.67 -11.48 1.78
C PHE A 110 26.30 -11.77 3.26
N GLY A 111 25.04 -11.55 3.63
CA GLY A 111 24.55 -11.72 4.99
C GLY A 111 24.06 -10.42 5.64
N ASP A 112 23.93 -9.36 4.86
CA ASP A 112 23.41 -8.09 5.33
C ASP A 112 21.87 -8.22 5.54
N ASP A 113 21.44 -8.30 6.80
CA ASP A 113 20.01 -8.43 7.18
C ASP A 113 19.16 -7.29 6.62
N ASP A 114 19.77 -6.12 6.39
CA ASP A 114 19.08 -4.97 5.81
C ASP A 114 18.65 -5.20 4.36
N VAL A 115 19.44 -5.94 3.55
CA VAL A 115 19.07 -6.27 2.16
C VAL A 115 17.89 -7.23 2.12
N VAL A 116 17.96 -8.29 2.94
CA VAL A 116 16.90 -9.30 3.05
C VAL A 116 15.61 -8.65 3.56
N SER A 117 15.71 -7.83 4.59
CA SER A 117 14.59 -7.07 5.15
C SER A 117 13.96 -6.13 4.10
N GLN A 118 14.78 -5.43 3.32
CA GLN A 118 14.29 -4.53 2.26
C GLN A 118 13.53 -5.30 1.17
N LEU A 119 14.05 -6.44 0.72
CA LEU A 119 13.36 -7.29 -0.26
C LEU A 119 12.03 -7.82 0.31
N PHE A 120 12.05 -8.29 1.55
CA PHE A 120 10.87 -8.80 2.21
C PHE A 120 9.78 -7.73 2.34
N VAL A 121 10.09 -6.59 2.96
CA VAL A 121 9.13 -5.50 3.20
C VAL A 121 8.57 -4.92 1.90
N ASN A 122 9.39 -4.79 0.86
CA ASN A 122 8.99 -4.13 -0.39
C ASN A 122 8.28 -5.05 -1.38
N CYS A 123 8.44 -6.37 -1.27
CA CYS A 123 7.95 -7.30 -2.28
C CYS A 123 7.14 -8.45 -1.67
N VAL A 124 7.68 -9.18 -0.70
CA VAL A 124 7.05 -10.41 -0.18
C VAL A 124 5.90 -10.08 0.76
N MET A 125 6.13 -9.25 1.76
CA MET A 125 5.15 -8.89 2.79
C MET A 125 3.82 -8.34 2.22
N PRO A 126 3.81 -7.44 1.22
CA PRO A 126 2.56 -6.98 0.61
C PRO A 126 1.72 -8.12 0.03
N LEU A 127 2.35 -9.12 -0.56
CA LEU A 127 1.67 -10.27 -1.16
C LEU A 127 1.16 -11.24 -0.11
N GLU A 128 1.94 -11.55 0.92
CA GLU A 128 1.50 -12.36 2.07
C GLU A 128 0.29 -11.72 2.75
N PHE A 129 0.33 -10.41 2.96
CA PHE A 129 -0.77 -9.67 3.58
C PHE A 129 -2.05 -9.75 2.74
N VAL A 130 -1.97 -9.58 1.42
CA VAL A 130 -3.12 -9.73 0.52
C VAL A 130 -3.61 -11.18 0.51
N SER A 131 -2.72 -12.17 0.51
CA SER A 131 -3.08 -13.58 0.57
C SER A 131 -3.86 -13.91 1.85
N GLU A 132 -3.41 -13.39 3.00
CA GLU A 132 -4.09 -13.58 4.29
C GLU A 132 -5.48 -12.91 4.30
N ILE A 133 -5.62 -11.69 3.73
CA ILE A 133 -6.92 -11.02 3.55
C ILE A 133 -7.84 -11.82 2.64
N PHE A 134 -7.30 -12.34 1.52
CA PHE A 134 -8.05 -13.15 0.58
C PHE A 134 -8.64 -14.41 1.27
N GLN A 135 -7.82 -15.13 2.04
CA GLN A 135 -8.28 -16.32 2.77
C GLN A 135 -9.33 -15.98 3.85
N ALA A 136 -9.17 -14.84 4.53
CA ALA A 136 -10.04 -14.42 5.62
C ALA A 136 -11.39 -13.84 5.17
N SER A 137 -11.45 -13.21 3.98
CA SER A 137 -12.62 -12.41 3.61
C SER A 137 -13.08 -12.60 2.15
N TRP A 138 -12.19 -12.71 1.17
CA TRP A 138 -12.57 -12.57 -0.25
C TRP A 138 -12.84 -13.89 -0.96
N LYS A 139 -12.23 -14.98 -0.51
CA LYS A 139 -12.19 -16.29 -1.19
C LYS A 139 -13.58 -16.84 -1.52
N ASN A 140 -14.52 -16.70 -0.59
CA ASN A 140 -15.84 -17.31 -0.67
C ASN A 140 -16.97 -16.27 -0.92
N ASP A 141 -16.62 -15.06 -1.34
CA ASP A 141 -17.56 -13.93 -1.48
C ASP A 141 -17.40 -13.24 -2.85
N ARG A 142 -17.46 -14.04 -3.93
CA ARG A 142 -17.24 -13.52 -5.28
C ARG A 142 -18.20 -12.38 -5.64
N ASP A 143 -19.48 -12.53 -5.34
CA ASP A 143 -20.51 -11.54 -5.68
C ASP A 143 -20.31 -10.26 -4.87
N GLY A 144 -20.01 -10.37 -3.58
CA GLY A 144 -19.65 -9.23 -2.76
C GLY A 144 -18.34 -8.58 -3.19
N ASN A 145 -17.35 -9.34 -3.67
CA ASN A 145 -16.13 -8.79 -4.25
C ASN A 145 -16.41 -7.90 -5.47
N GLU A 146 -17.31 -8.37 -6.36
CA GLU A 146 -17.70 -7.65 -7.57
C GLU A 146 -18.53 -6.39 -7.23
N GLU A 147 -19.57 -6.54 -6.41
CA GLU A 147 -20.45 -5.46 -5.97
C GLU A 147 -19.67 -4.32 -5.30
N ARG A 148 -18.72 -4.67 -4.45
CA ARG A 148 -17.89 -3.73 -3.70
C ARG A 148 -16.65 -3.27 -4.43
N ASN A 149 -16.45 -3.75 -5.67
CA ASN A 149 -15.31 -3.39 -6.53
C ASN A 149 -13.96 -3.54 -5.81
N ARG A 150 -13.75 -4.71 -5.15
CA ARG A 150 -12.56 -4.94 -4.31
C ARG A 150 -11.26 -4.82 -5.09
N CYS A 151 -10.28 -4.16 -4.48
CA CYS A 151 -9.05 -3.81 -5.19
C CYS A 151 -7.81 -3.78 -4.29
N VAL A 152 -6.69 -4.24 -4.85
CA VAL A 152 -5.34 -4.07 -4.29
C VAL A 152 -4.58 -3.06 -5.12
N VAL A 153 -3.92 -2.10 -4.45
CA VAL A 153 -2.97 -1.17 -5.06
C VAL A 153 -1.61 -1.31 -4.36
N ASN A 154 -0.62 -1.82 -5.07
CA ASN A 154 0.75 -1.93 -4.58
C ASN A 154 1.55 -0.69 -4.98
N LEU A 155 2.06 0.07 -3.99
CA LEU A 155 2.95 1.19 -4.27
C LEU A 155 4.34 0.69 -4.63
N SER A 156 4.65 0.80 -5.90
CA SER A 156 5.95 0.50 -6.47
C SER A 156 6.76 1.79 -6.71
N SER A 157 7.60 1.82 -7.72
CA SER A 157 8.44 2.96 -8.08
C SER A 157 8.86 2.87 -9.56
N VAL A 158 9.14 4.02 -10.17
CA VAL A 158 9.83 4.05 -11.48
C VAL A 158 11.21 3.40 -11.44
N SER A 159 11.83 3.27 -10.26
CA SER A 159 13.08 2.50 -10.10
C SER A 159 12.90 1.00 -10.39
N GLY A 160 11.68 0.47 -10.29
CA GLY A 160 11.34 -0.88 -10.72
C GLY A 160 11.08 -1.02 -12.22
N LEU A 161 11.13 0.09 -12.98
CA LEU A 161 10.93 0.12 -14.44
C LEU A 161 12.20 0.54 -15.18
N TYR A 162 13.02 1.40 -14.56
CA TYR A 162 14.17 2.04 -15.20
C TYR A 162 15.42 1.91 -14.34
N LEU A 163 16.57 1.85 -15.01
CA LEU A 163 17.87 1.88 -14.36
C LEU A 163 18.27 3.31 -14.02
N TYR A 164 18.64 3.55 -12.78
CA TYR A 164 19.22 4.81 -12.31
C TYR A 164 20.65 4.56 -11.82
N PRO A 165 21.67 4.73 -12.68
CA PRO A 165 23.07 4.50 -12.33
C PRO A 165 23.52 5.35 -11.13
N ASN A 166 24.49 4.83 -10.36
CA ASN A 166 25.17 5.55 -9.27
C ASN A 166 24.27 6.00 -8.08
N ARG A 167 23.06 5.45 -7.93
CA ARG A 167 22.20 5.75 -6.78
C ARG A 167 22.35 4.77 -5.61
N GLY A 168 23.09 3.67 -5.78
CA GLY A 168 23.24 2.63 -4.76
C GLY A 168 21.92 1.94 -4.38
N GLN A 169 20.92 1.96 -5.26
CA GLN A 169 19.56 1.49 -4.98
C GLN A 169 19.19 0.21 -5.75
N ALA A 170 20.18 -0.63 -6.08
CA ALA A 170 19.94 -1.80 -6.90
C ALA A 170 18.90 -2.76 -6.27
N PHE A 171 19.01 -3.06 -4.96
CA PHE A 171 18.06 -3.95 -4.29
C PHE A 171 16.67 -3.34 -4.13
N TYR A 172 16.59 -2.02 -3.86
CA TYR A 172 15.30 -1.33 -3.88
C TYR A 172 14.65 -1.42 -5.27
N ALA A 173 15.41 -1.14 -6.34
CA ALA A 173 14.93 -1.24 -7.71
C ALA A 173 14.47 -2.67 -8.05
N ALA A 174 15.28 -3.68 -7.69
CA ALA A 174 14.96 -5.09 -7.87
C ALA A 174 13.68 -5.49 -7.12
N SER A 175 13.51 -5.06 -5.85
CA SER A 175 12.30 -5.32 -5.07
C SER A 175 11.05 -4.73 -5.70
N LYS A 176 11.15 -3.52 -6.27
CA LYS A 176 10.03 -2.85 -6.94
C LYS A 176 9.73 -3.42 -8.33
N ALA A 177 10.76 -3.90 -9.05
CA ALA A 177 10.57 -4.65 -10.30
C ALA A 177 9.87 -5.99 -10.04
N ALA A 178 10.29 -6.71 -9.00
CA ALA A 178 9.63 -7.95 -8.58
C ALA A 178 8.17 -7.69 -8.17
N LEU A 179 7.90 -6.67 -7.36
CA LEU A 179 6.54 -6.29 -6.97
C LEU A 179 5.65 -5.98 -8.18
N ASN A 180 6.17 -5.28 -9.19
CA ASN A 180 5.44 -5.00 -10.43
C ASN A 180 5.02 -6.29 -11.15
N HIS A 181 5.96 -7.22 -11.27
CA HIS A 181 5.71 -8.48 -11.97
C HIS A 181 4.73 -9.36 -11.19
N LEU A 182 4.96 -9.53 -9.89
CA LEU A 182 4.10 -10.32 -9.01
C LEU A 182 2.68 -9.72 -8.86
N THR A 183 2.53 -8.40 -8.95
CA THR A 183 1.18 -7.77 -8.98
C THR A 183 0.38 -8.20 -10.20
N ARG A 184 1.01 -8.43 -11.34
CA ARG A 184 0.33 -8.95 -12.54
C ARG A 184 -0.13 -10.40 -12.34
N TYR A 185 0.70 -11.26 -11.74
CA TYR A 185 0.29 -12.61 -11.38
C TYR A 185 -0.86 -12.59 -10.38
N LEU A 186 -0.74 -11.77 -9.34
CA LEU A 186 -1.80 -11.59 -8.35
C LEU A 186 -3.13 -11.17 -9.00
N ALA A 187 -3.09 -10.28 -9.99
CA ALA A 187 -4.29 -9.85 -10.72
C ALA A 187 -4.94 -11.01 -11.49
N GLU A 188 -4.16 -11.87 -12.15
CA GLU A 188 -4.69 -13.05 -12.84
C GLU A 188 -5.26 -14.09 -11.86
N GLU A 189 -4.58 -14.31 -10.72
CA GLU A 189 -5.05 -15.25 -9.68
C GLU A 189 -6.33 -14.76 -8.98
N LEU A 190 -6.48 -13.44 -8.80
CA LEU A 190 -7.66 -12.83 -8.18
C LEU A 190 -8.85 -12.65 -9.14
N LYS A 191 -8.63 -12.71 -10.44
CA LYS A 191 -9.66 -12.51 -11.46
C LYS A 191 -10.88 -13.43 -11.35
N PRO A 192 -10.74 -14.75 -11.08
CA PRO A 192 -11.89 -15.63 -10.86
C PRO A 192 -12.77 -15.22 -9.67
N TYR A 193 -12.20 -14.48 -8.74
CA TYR A 193 -12.87 -13.99 -7.53
C TYR A 193 -13.39 -12.56 -7.65
N ALA A 194 -13.32 -11.96 -8.85
CA ALA A 194 -13.72 -10.58 -9.11
C ALA A 194 -12.99 -9.52 -8.23
N VAL A 195 -11.73 -9.78 -7.84
CA VAL A 195 -10.87 -8.84 -7.14
C VAL A 195 -9.81 -8.32 -8.09
N ARG A 196 -9.54 -7.04 -8.06
CA ARG A 196 -8.57 -6.36 -8.92
C ARG A 196 -7.25 -6.11 -8.20
N ALA A 197 -6.14 -6.12 -8.94
CA ALA A 197 -4.83 -5.76 -8.40
C ALA A 197 -4.03 -4.92 -9.41
N ASN A 198 -3.41 -3.85 -8.94
CA ASN A 198 -2.59 -2.95 -9.77
C ASN A 198 -1.35 -2.49 -9.01
N ALA A 199 -0.29 -2.16 -9.74
CA ALA A 199 0.89 -1.50 -9.20
C ALA A 199 0.96 -0.05 -9.67
N LEU A 200 1.34 0.86 -8.78
CA LEU A 200 1.57 2.27 -9.09
C LEU A 200 3.06 2.59 -8.94
N CYS A 201 3.65 3.13 -9.99
CA CYS A 201 5.08 3.43 -10.10
C CYS A 201 5.33 4.95 -10.19
N PRO A 202 5.26 5.69 -9.07
CA PRO A 202 5.59 7.10 -9.10
C PRO A 202 7.10 7.32 -9.17
N SER A 203 7.50 8.41 -9.82
CA SER A 203 8.80 9.01 -9.59
C SER A 203 8.83 9.72 -8.23
N ARG A 204 9.99 10.30 -7.85
CA ARG A 204 10.15 10.90 -6.51
C ARG A 204 9.03 11.91 -6.20
N PHE A 205 8.29 11.68 -5.12
CA PHE A 205 7.31 12.62 -4.59
C PHE A 205 7.72 13.03 -3.16
N PRO A 206 7.44 14.27 -2.75
CA PRO A 206 6.73 15.34 -3.47
C PRO A 206 7.58 16.10 -4.49
N ASP A 207 8.87 15.77 -4.65
CA ASP A 207 9.84 16.61 -5.37
C ASP A 207 9.57 16.70 -6.88
N SER A 208 9.46 15.54 -7.55
CA SER A 208 9.23 15.47 -9.01
C SER A 208 7.75 15.35 -9.36
N VAL A 209 6.97 14.70 -8.50
CA VAL A 209 5.52 14.52 -8.64
C VAL A 209 4.84 15.00 -7.36
N PRO A 210 3.84 15.90 -7.46
CA PRO A 210 3.05 16.27 -6.28
C PRO A 210 2.40 15.06 -5.63
N THR A 211 2.43 14.95 -4.29
CA THR A 211 1.78 13.86 -3.55
C THR A 211 0.31 13.71 -3.90
N GLY A 212 -0.41 14.82 -4.07
CA GLY A 212 -1.82 14.82 -4.47
C GLY A 212 -2.08 14.14 -5.82
N ARG A 213 -1.12 14.20 -6.78
CA ARG A 213 -1.25 13.49 -8.06
C ARG A 213 -1.12 11.97 -7.87
N VAL A 214 -0.23 11.53 -6.96
CA VAL A 214 -0.10 10.10 -6.61
C VAL A 214 -1.38 9.60 -5.93
N VAL A 215 -1.91 10.38 -4.99
CA VAL A 215 -3.19 10.09 -4.31
C VAL A 215 -4.34 10.01 -5.30
N SER A 216 -4.45 10.95 -6.24
CA SER A 216 -5.50 10.96 -7.27
C SER A 216 -5.44 9.71 -8.16
N GLU A 217 -4.25 9.24 -8.53
CA GLU A 217 -4.11 8.02 -9.33
C GLU A 217 -4.46 6.76 -8.52
N ILE A 218 -4.10 6.71 -7.22
CA ILE A 218 -4.54 5.61 -6.34
C ILE A 218 -6.07 5.59 -6.27
N ARG A 219 -6.74 6.72 -6.04
CA ARG A 219 -8.21 6.80 -6.06
C ARG A 219 -8.78 6.29 -7.39
N GLY A 220 -8.22 6.73 -8.51
CA GLY A 220 -8.63 6.26 -9.84
C GLY A 220 -8.47 4.75 -10.06
N LEU A 221 -7.50 4.11 -9.37
CA LEU A 221 -7.35 2.65 -9.37
C LEU A 221 -8.35 1.96 -8.44
N LEU A 222 -8.64 2.55 -7.28
CA LEU A 222 -9.60 2.02 -6.31
C LEU A 222 -11.04 2.07 -6.84
N ASP A 223 -11.41 3.16 -7.50
CA ASP A 223 -12.80 3.42 -7.93
C ASP A 223 -13.07 2.95 -9.37
N GLY A 224 -12.02 2.77 -10.19
CA GLY A 224 -12.12 2.34 -11.59
C GLY A 224 -12.26 0.82 -11.75
N SER A 225 -12.06 0.36 -13.01
CA SER A 225 -12.16 -1.06 -13.42
C SER A 225 -10.81 -1.68 -13.82
N ARG A 226 -9.71 -0.92 -13.78
CA ARG A 226 -8.38 -1.42 -14.19
C ARG A 226 -7.91 -2.55 -13.29
N THR A 227 -7.31 -3.60 -13.88
CA THR A 227 -6.63 -4.69 -13.19
C THR A 227 -5.39 -5.14 -13.97
N GLY A 228 -4.39 -5.68 -13.31
CA GLY A 228 -3.14 -6.16 -13.92
C GLY A 228 -2.23 -5.04 -14.45
N GLN A 229 -2.54 -3.78 -14.14
CA GLN A 229 -1.79 -2.64 -14.65
C GLN A 229 -0.58 -2.30 -13.77
N VAL A 230 0.49 -1.88 -14.44
CA VAL A 230 1.65 -1.21 -13.83
C VAL A 230 1.65 0.23 -14.33
N VAL A 231 1.12 1.12 -13.51
CA VAL A 231 0.84 2.51 -13.87
C VAL A 231 2.01 3.41 -13.50
N GLU A 232 2.59 4.07 -14.47
CA GLU A 232 3.71 4.99 -14.28
C GLU A 232 3.23 6.41 -14.04
N ILE A 233 3.82 7.11 -13.06
CA ILE A 233 3.64 8.55 -12.86
C ILE A 233 5.00 9.24 -12.94
N LEU A 234 5.23 9.96 -14.03
CA LEU A 234 6.45 10.75 -14.23
C LEU A 234 6.25 12.21 -13.83
N GLY A 235 7.31 12.79 -13.26
CA GLY A 235 7.44 14.22 -13.07
C GLY A 235 7.67 14.96 -14.40
N ARG A 236 7.52 16.28 -14.39
CA ARG A 236 7.73 17.11 -15.57
C ARG A 236 9.19 17.01 -16.05
N THR A 237 9.40 16.53 -17.26
CA THR A 237 10.47 16.77 -18.24
C THR A 237 11.89 16.23 -18.04
N THR A 238 12.36 15.76 -16.90
CA THR A 238 13.82 15.50 -16.76
C THR A 238 14.23 14.03 -16.61
N GLU A 239 13.30 13.16 -16.29
CA GLU A 239 13.67 11.78 -15.88
C GLU A 239 13.81 10.78 -17.05
N ARG A 240 13.08 10.96 -18.15
CA ARG A 240 13.19 10.07 -19.33
C ARG A 240 14.57 10.09 -20.01
N LYS A 241 15.32 11.21 -19.90
CA LYS A 241 16.66 11.35 -20.52
C LYS A 241 17.78 10.70 -19.71
N LYS A 242 17.56 10.32 -18.45
CA LYS A 242 18.58 9.72 -17.56
C LYS A 242 18.46 8.22 -17.38
N ALA A 243 17.43 7.60 -17.94
CA ALA A 243 17.12 6.17 -17.79
C ALA A 243 17.49 5.30 -19.01
N ARG A 244 18.19 5.88 -19.99
CA ARG A 244 18.76 5.17 -21.15
C ARG A 244 20.24 4.90 -20.99
#